data_4f6d290603b986efc1f2a01a29af3115
#
_entry.id   4f6d290603b986efc1f2a01a29af3115
#
_cell.length_a   1.000
_cell.length_b   1.000
_cell.length_c   1.000
_cell.angle_alpha   90.00
_cell.angle_beta   90.00
_cell.angle_gamma   90.00
#
_symmetry.space_group_name_H-M   'P 1'
#
loop_
_entity.id
_entity.type
_entity.pdbx_description
1 polymer ?
#
loop_
_entity_poly.entity_id
_entity_poly.type
_entity_poly.pdbx_seq_one_letter_code
_entity_poly.pdbx_strand_id
1 'polypeptide(L)'
;DDVESRGLGDVYKRQDVEETYNMISVDGDTSTNDTVLLLANGMAENPKIKEGTKEFELFAEALHEVNETLAKKMAGDGEGATALFEVTVKGADTKEQAKTLAKSVVCSNLTKAAIAGHDANWGRILCAMGYSGAEFDPEKVDLYFKSSAGELKIIENGVALDYSEEKATEILSMPCLLYTSPSPRDSTSSR
;
A
#
# COMPACT_ATOMS: atom_id res chain seq x y z
N ASP A 1 30.54 13.97 -6.69
CA ASP A 1 31.03 14.65 -5.52
C ASP A 1 30.15 14.49 -4.31
N ASP A 2 29.68 13.42 -3.82
CA ASP A 2 28.99 13.37 -2.51
C ASP A 2 28.84 11.97 -1.98
N VAL A 3 29.97 11.29 -1.90
CA VAL A 3 30.04 9.97 -1.31
C VAL A 3 30.10 10.04 0.23
N GLU A 4 30.39 11.22 0.81
CA GLU A 4 30.57 11.36 2.26
C GLU A 4 29.29 11.72 3.04
N SER A 5 28.21 12.12 2.39
CA SER A 5 26.93 12.42 3.07
C SER A 5 25.96 11.22 3.15
N ARG A 6 26.36 10.05 2.68
CA ARG A 6 25.58 8.84 2.78
C ARG A 6 25.62 8.27 4.20
N GLY A 7 25.03 9.00 5.12
CA GLY A 7 24.82 8.51 6.48
C GLY A 7 23.69 7.48 6.52
N LEU A 8 23.57 6.85 7.66
CA LEU A 8 22.56 5.85 7.99
C LEU A 8 21.12 6.28 7.61
N GLY A 9 20.82 7.59 7.74
CA GLY A 9 19.54 8.16 7.36
C GLY A 9 19.24 8.09 5.86
N ASP A 10 20.25 8.12 4.98
CA ASP A 10 20.03 8.00 3.53
C ASP A 10 19.70 6.55 3.13
N VAL A 11 20.38 5.58 3.74
CA VAL A 11 20.08 4.16 3.52
C VAL A 11 18.65 3.84 3.96
N TYR A 12 18.26 4.28 5.16
CA TYR A 12 16.92 4.04 5.68
C TYR A 12 15.85 4.77 4.85
N LYS A 13 16.08 6.02 4.49
CA LYS A 13 15.19 6.76 3.60
C LYS A 13 14.93 6.02 2.29
N ARG A 14 15.95 5.42 1.68
CA ARG A 14 15.79 4.65 0.44
C ARG A 14 14.95 3.40 0.65
N GLN A 15 15.16 2.67 1.75
CA GLN A 15 14.34 1.51 2.08
C GLN A 15 12.88 1.91 2.31
N ASP A 16 12.65 3.01 3.01
CA ASP A 16 11.32 3.51 3.29
C ASP A 16 10.60 4.03 2.05
N VAL A 17 11.31 4.67 1.11
CA VAL A 17 10.76 5.10 -0.19
C VAL A 17 10.21 3.91 -0.99
N GLU A 18 10.87 2.75 -0.93
CA GLU A 18 10.39 1.52 -1.58
C GLU A 18 9.09 0.96 -0.97
N GLU A 19 8.80 1.34 0.27
CA GLU A 19 7.61 0.90 0.99
C GLU A 19 6.49 1.94 0.99
N THR A 20 6.78 3.16 0.58
CA THR A 20 5.84 4.29 0.57
C THR A 20 5.64 4.84 -0.84
N TYR A 21 6.47 5.75 -1.29
CA TYR A 21 6.30 6.45 -2.57
C TYR A 21 6.35 5.51 -3.79
N ASN A 22 7.26 4.52 -3.78
CA ASN A 22 7.36 3.56 -4.89
C ASN A 22 6.18 2.56 -4.93
N MET A 23 5.33 2.55 -3.91
CA MET A 23 4.09 1.79 -3.92
C MET A 23 2.93 2.54 -4.60
N ILE A 24 3.04 3.85 -4.82
CA ILE A 24 2.02 4.63 -5.53
C ILE A 24 1.92 4.17 -7.00
N SER A 25 0.68 4.19 -7.50
CA SER A 25 0.40 4.03 -8.94
C SER A 25 -0.74 4.96 -9.33
N VAL A 26 -0.48 5.91 -10.22
CA VAL A 26 -1.49 6.80 -10.79
C VAL A 26 -1.83 6.35 -12.21
N ASP A 27 -0.93 6.51 -13.17
CA ASP A 27 -1.11 6.17 -14.58
C ASP A 27 -0.19 5.03 -15.07
N GLY A 28 0.75 4.59 -14.24
CA GLY A 28 1.74 3.56 -14.57
C GLY A 28 3.06 4.11 -15.10
N ASP A 29 3.15 5.41 -15.38
CA ASP A 29 4.38 6.05 -15.81
C ASP A 29 5.24 6.45 -14.60
N THR A 30 6.53 6.52 -14.81
CA THR A 30 7.50 6.94 -13.80
C THR A 30 7.81 8.42 -14.00
N SER A 31 7.71 9.23 -12.94
CA SER A 31 8.13 10.61 -12.99
C SER A 31 9.63 10.75 -13.25
N THR A 32 10.00 11.78 -13.99
CA THR A 32 11.40 12.08 -14.33
C THR A 32 12.09 12.98 -13.31
N ASN A 33 11.35 13.62 -12.40
CA ASN A 33 11.86 14.68 -11.54
C ASN A 33 11.27 14.70 -10.12
N ASP A 34 10.45 13.73 -9.72
CA ASP A 34 9.98 13.61 -8.35
C ASP A 34 11.15 13.37 -7.39
N THR A 35 11.14 14.09 -6.29
CA THR A 35 12.28 14.11 -5.36
C THR A 35 11.79 14.04 -3.93
N VAL A 36 12.39 13.14 -3.14
CA VAL A 36 12.20 13.06 -1.69
C VAL A 36 13.45 13.58 -0.99
N LEU A 37 13.31 14.66 -0.21
CA LEU A 37 14.40 15.28 0.52
C LEU A 37 14.18 15.13 2.03
N LEU A 38 15.23 14.68 2.72
CA LEU A 38 15.30 14.70 4.18
C LEU A 38 16.39 15.68 4.61
N LEU A 39 15.98 16.76 5.27
CA LEU A 39 16.87 17.81 5.74
C LEU A 39 16.96 17.80 7.27
N ALA A 40 18.18 17.79 7.81
CA ALA A 40 18.43 17.83 9.25
C ALA A 40 19.48 18.88 9.55
N ASN A 41 19.12 19.88 10.37
CA ASN A 41 19.99 21.02 10.70
C ASN A 41 20.78 20.83 12.01
N GLY A 42 20.56 19.73 12.73
CA GLY A 42 21.28 19.42 13.98
C GLY A 42 20.89 20.27 15.19
N MET A 43 19.91 21.18 15.06
CA MET A 43 19.54 22.12 16.14
C MET A 43 18.83 21.46 17.33
N ALA A 44 18.42 20.22 17.22
CA ALA A 44 17.86 19.47 18.35
C ALA A 44 18.93 19.05 19.38
N GLU A 45 20.22 19.14 19.01
CA GLU A 45 21.37 18.84 19.87
C GLU A 45 21.28 17.47 20.58
N ASN A 46 20.47 16.56 20.04
CA ASN A 46 20.31 15.23 20.60
C ASN A 46 21.59 14.39 20.38
N PRO A 47 21.82 13.37 21.19
CA PRO A 47 22.89 12.42 20.97
C PRO A 47 22.79 11.80 19.56
N LYS A 48 23.94 11.48 18.96
CA LYS A 48 23.96 10.86 17.63
C LYS A 48 23.24 9.53 17.66
N ILE A 49 22.16 9.42 16.91
CA ILE A 49 21.39 8.19 16.75
C ILE A 49 22.21 7.18 15.92
N LYS A 50 22.24 5.93 16.37
CA LYS A 50 22.99 4.85 15.75
C LYS A 50 22.06 3.70 15.39
N GLU A 51 22.36 3.02 14.29
CA GLU A 51 21.64 1.80 13.88
C GLU A 51 21.66 0.74 14.99
N GLY A 52 20.54 0.01 15.11
CA GLY A 52 20.36 -1.03 16.12
C GLY A 52 20.08 -0.49 17.53
N THR A 53 19.84 0.81 17.68
CA THR A 53 19.39 1.41 18.94
C THR A 53 17.89 1.67 18.91
N LYS A 54 17.27 1.70 20.09
CA LYS A 54 15.84 2.01 20.22
C LYS A 54 15.48 3.40 19.66
N GLU A 55 16.38 4.36 19.82
CA GLU A 55 16.22 5.71 19.27
C GLU A 55 16.20 5.70 17.74
N PHE A 56 16.97 4.80 17.13
CA PHE A 56 16.94 4.61 15.67
C PHE A 56 15.62 4.00 15.22
N GLU A 57 15.12 2.99 15.90
CA GLU A 57 13.83 2.36 15.60
C GLU A 57 12.69 3.38 15.68
N LEU A 58 12.66 4.18 16.75
CA LEU A 58 11.64 5.25 16.92
C LEU A 58 11.73 6.32 15.83
N PHE A 59 12.95 6.73 15.45
CA PHE A 59 13.14 7.68 14.36
C PHE A 59 12.66 7.11 13.03
N ALA A 60 12.99 5.86 12.77
CA ALA A 60 12.59 5.13 11.59
C ALA A 60 11.07 5.01 11.46
N GLU A 61 10.41 4.64 12.55
CA GLU A 61 8.95 4.54 12.63
C GLU A 61 8.28 5.91 12.39
N ALA A 62 8.78 6.96 13.02
CA ALA A 62 8.27 8.31 12.81
C ALA A 62 8.48 8.82 11.37
N LEU A 63 9.63 8.51 10.76
CA LEU A 63 9.91 8.85 9.36
C LEU A 63 8.98 8.11 8.41
N HIS A 64 8.75 6.83 8.67
CA HIS A 64 7.81 6.01 7.90
C HIS A 64 6.39 6.58 7.93
N GLU A 65 5.88 6.94 9.10
CA GLU A 65 4.55 7.54 9.26
C GLU A 65 4.40 8.85 8.45
N VAL A 66 5.43 9.68 8.47
CA VAL A 66 5.45 10.91 7.67
C VAL A 66 5.46 10.61 6.18
N ASN A 67 6.33 9.70 5.73
CA ASN A 67 6.44 9.34 4.32
C ASN A 67 5.17 8.65 3.80
N GLU A 68 4.58 7.74 4.56
CA GLU A 68 3.31 7.10 4.23
C GLU A 68 2.19 8.14 4.09
N THR A 69 2.10 9.08 5.04
CA THR A 69 1.12 10.17 5.00
C THR A 69 1.29 11.04 3.76
N LEU A 70 2.52 11.40 3.43
CA LEU A 70 2.81 12.21 2.24
C LEU A 70 2.55 11.44 0.95
N ALA A 71 2.92 10.17 0.88
CA ALA A 71 2.65 9.29 -0.25
C ALA A 71 1.14 9.16 -0.53
N LYS A 72 0.33 8.96 0.51
CA LYS A 72 -1.13 8.91 0.40
C LYS A 72 -1.72 10.25 -0.05
N LYS A 73 -1.21 11.37 0.45
CA LYS A 73 -1.63 12.70 -0.02
C LYS A 73 -1.30 12.92 -1.49
N MET A 74 -0.10 12.55 -1.93
CA MET A 74 0.29 12.65 -3.34
C MET A 74 -0.61 11.79 -4.23
N ALA A 75 -0.87 10.55 -3.84
CA ALA A 75 -1.74 9.66 -4.59
C ALA A 75 -3.19 10.18 -4.68
N GLY A 76 -3.69 10.78 -3.58
CA GLY A 76 -5.04 11.33 -3.51
C GLY A 76 -5.22 12.68 -4.21
N ASP A 77 -4.13 13.41 -4.49
CA ASP A 77 -4.12 14.72 -5.18
C ASP A 77 -3.79 14.59 -6.69
N GLY A 78 -3.89 13.38 -7.22
CA GLY A 78 -3.69 13.15 -8.66
C GLY A 78 -4.70 13.91 -9.51
N GLU A 79 -4.31 14.37 -10.70
CA GLU A 79 -5.18 15.10 -11.64
C GLU A 79 -6.42 14.25 -11.98
N GLY A 80 -7.60 14.78 -11.65
CA GLY A 80 -8.88 14.09 -11.86
C GLY A 80 -9.14 12.93 -10.90
N ALA A 81 -8.35 12.77 -9.85
CA ALA A 81 -8.58 11.73 -8.84
C ALA A 81 -9.91 11.95 -8.11
N THR A 82 -10.74 10.90 -8.07
CA THR A 82 -12.03 10.92 -7.37
C THR A 82 -12.01 10.10 -6.08
N ALA A 83 -11.06 9.19 -5.95
CA ALA A 83 -10.90 8.33 -4.78
C ALA A 83 -9.43 7.91 -4.59
N LEU A 84 -9.02 7.72 -3.35
CA LEU A 84 -7.78 7.04 -2.99
C LEU A 84 -8.07 5.55 -2.81
N PHE A 85 -7.47 4.71 -3.62
CA PHE A 85 -7.59 3.26 -3.57
C PHE A 85 -6.34 2.66 -2.95
N GLU A 86 -6.47 2.03 -1.81
CA GLU A 86 -5.38 1.40 -1.07
C GLU A 86 -5.55 -0.11 -1.03
N VAL A 87 -4.48 -0.86 -1.27
CA VAL A 87 -4.46 -2.32 -1.23
C VAL A 87 -3.53 -2.81 -0.13
N THR A 88 -4.08 -3.58 0.80
CA THR A 88 -3.33 -4.24 1.87
C THR A 88 -3.37 -5.76 1.67
N VAL A 89 -2.21 -6.39 1.53
CA VAL A 89 -2.08 -7.85 1.49
C VAL A 89 -1.55 -8.35 2.82
N LYS A 90 -2.27 -9.29 3.43
CA LYS A 90 -1.90 -9.92 4.71
C LYS A 90 -1.71 -11.42 4.53
N GLY A 91 -0.88 -12.04 5.38
CA GLY A 91 -0.67 -13.48 5.40
C GLY A 91 0.07 -14.06 4.19
N ALA A 92 0.76 -13.24 3.41
CA ALA A 92 1.71 -13.71 2.41
C ALA A 92 2.93 -14.36 3.10
N ASP A 93 3.58 -15.29 2.41
CA ASP A 93 4.74 -16.00 2.95
C ASP A 93 5.94 -15.07 3.18
N THR A 94 6.06 -14.01 2.36
CA THR A 94 7.09 -12.98 2.48
C THR A 94 6.55 -11.59 2.23
N LYS A 95 7.25 -10.57 2.76
CA LYS A 95 6.92 -9.16 2.51
C LYS A 95 7.00 -8.82 1.02
N GLU A 96 7.97 -9.38 0.30
CA GLU A 96 8.13 -9.16 -1.15
C GLU A 96 6.97 -9.74 -1.95
N GLN A 97 6.47 -10.92 -1.57
CA GLN A 97 5.28 -11.49 -2.17
C GLN A 97 4.05 -10.60 -1.94
N ALA A 98 3.85 -10.11 -0.70
CA ALA A 98 2.77 -9.19 -0.37
C ALA A 98 2.83 -7.90 -1.20
N LYS A 99 4.02 -7.30 -1.32
CA LYS A 99 4.27 -6.10 -2.13
C LYS A 99 3.95 -6.33 -3.61
N THR A 100 4.42 -7.45 -4.17
CA THR A 100 4.20 -7.81 -5.58
C THR A 100 2.72 -7.96 -5.88
N LEU A 101 1.98 -8.66 -5.03
CA LEU A 101 0.54 -8.82 -5.15
C LEU A 101 -0.19 -7.48 -5.04
N ALA A 102 0.10 -6.68 -4.00
CA ALA A 102 -0.53 -5.37 -3.80
C ALA A 102 -0.25 -4.42 -4.98
N LYS A 103 1.02 -4.35 -5.42
CA LYS A 103 1.44 -3.50 -6.54
C LYS A 103 0.74 -3.90 -7.84
N SER A 104 0.61 -5.19 -8.11
CA SER A 104 -0.11 -5.68 -9.30
C SER A 104 -1.56 -5.21 -9.32
N VAL A 105 -2.24 -5.24 -8.18
CA VAL A 105 -3.64 -4.81 -8.06
C VAL A 105 -3.77 -3.30 -8.26
N VAL A 106 -2.96 -2.47 -7.57
CA VAL A 106 -3.05 -1.01 -7.71
C VAL A 106 -2.60 -0.51 -9.09
N CYS A 107 -1.76 -1.25 -9.81
CA CYS A 107 -1.35 -0.94 -11.17
C CYS A 107 -2.36 -1.40 -12.23
N SER A 108 -3.34 -2.23 -11.88
CA SER A 108 -4.32 -2.75 -12.83
C SER A 108 -5.29 -1.67 -13.31
N ASN A 109 -5.23 -1.30 -14.57
CA ASN A 109 -6.16 -0.34 -15.17
C ASN A 109 -7.61 -0.82 -15.11
N LEU A 110 -7.85 -2.14 -15.22
CA LEU A 110 -9.20 -2.70 -15.11
C LEU A 110 -9.72 -2.61 -13.69
N THR A 111 -8.87 -2.81 -12.68
CA THR A 111 -9.24 -2.62 -11.28
C THR A 111 -9.54 -1.14 -11.00
N LYS A 112 -8.68 -0.22 -11.43
CA LYS A 112 -8.92 1.22 -11.32
C LYS A 112 -10.24 1.64 -11.96
N ALA A 113 -10.55 1.15 -13.14
CA ALA A 113 -11.80 1.42 -13.83
C ALA A 113 -13.02 0.86 -13.08
N ALA A 114 -12.90 -0.32 -12.44
CA ALA A 114 -13.96 -0.88 -11.61
C ALA A 114 -14.22 0.01 -10.37
N ILE A 115 -13.14 0.40 -9.67
CA ILE A 115 -13.24 1.28 -8.51
C ILE A 115 -13.86 2.63 -8.88
N ALA A 116 -13.40 3.25 -9.97
CA ALA A 116 -13.96 4.52 -10.46
C ALA A 116 -15.44 4.40 -10.87
N GLY A 117 -15.87 3.22 -11.32
CA GLY A 117 -17.25 2.91 -11.63
C GLY A 117 -18.09 2.39 -10.46
N HIS A 118 -17.53 2.35 -9.26
CA HIS A 118 -18.13 1.77 -8.03
C HIS A 118 -18.58 0.32 -8.23
N ASP A 119 -17.89 -0.42 -9.10
CA ASP A 119 -18.14 -1.82 -9.41
C ASP A 119 -17.26 -2.73 -8.52
N ALA A 120 -17.89 -3.54 -7.68
CA ALA A 120 -17.21 -4.49 -6.80
C ALA A 120 -16.63 -5.69 -7.57
N ASN A 121 -15.87 -5.42 -8.62
CA ASN A 121 -15.37 -6.39 -9.58
C ASN A 121 -14.17 -7.18 -9.01
N TRP A 122 -14.47 -8.11 -8.12
CA TRP A 122 -13.47 -8.98 -7.53
C TRP A 122 -12.67 -9.81 -8.57
N GLY A 123 -13.30 -10.14 -9.71
CA GLY A 123 -12.64 -10.90 -10.78
C GLY A 123 -11.44 -10.14 -11.37
N ARG A 124 -11.53 -8.81 -11.51
CA ARG A 124 -10.41 -7.97 -11.97
C ARG A 124 -9.27 -7.95 -10.96
N ILE A 125 -9.58 -7.97 -9.68
CA ILE A 125 -8.60 -8.00 -8.59
C ILE A 125 -7.86 -9.34 -8.58
N LEU A 126 -8.58 -10.47 -8.59
CA LEU A 126 -7.97 -11.80 -8.68
C LEU A 126 -7.15 -12.00 -9.96
N CYS A 127 -7.64 -11.46 -11.08
CA CYS A 127 -6.89 -11.47 -12.32
C CYS A 127 -5.56 -10.70 -12.18
N ALA A 128 -5.58 -9.52 -11.55
CA ALA A 128 -4.38 -8.73 -11.29
C ALA A 128 -3.40 -9.46 -10.37
N MET A 129 -3.88 -10.15 -9.35
CA MET A 129 -3.05 -11.01 -8.51
C MET A 129 -2.46 -12.18 -9.31
N GLY A 130 -3.27 -12.82 -10.17
CA GLY A 130 -2.88 -13.99 -10.96
C GLY A 130 -1.74 -13.72 -11.96
N TYR A 131 -1.67 -12.53 -12.55
CA TYR A 131 -0.57 -12.18 -13.45
C TYR A 131 0.58 -11.42 -12.78
N SER A 132 0.56 -11.25 -11.46
CA SER A 132 1.57 -10.50 -10.70
C SER A 132 2.97 -11.09 -10.76
N GLY A 133 3.09 -12.39 -11.08
CA GLY A 133 4.33 -13.15 -11.00
C GLY A 133 4.65 -13.70 -9.59
N ALA A 134 3.87 -13.34 -8.57
CA ALA A 134 3.98 -13.93 -7.24
C ALA A 134 3.14 -15.21 -7.17
N GLU A 135 3.69 -16.25 -6.59
CA GLU A 135 2.95 -17.49 -6.32
C GLU A 135 2.05 -17.30 -5.10
N PHE A 136 0.80 -17.70 -5.20
CA PHE A 136 -0.16 -17.74 -4.10
C PHE A 136 -1.23 -18.80 -4.40
N ASP A 137 -1.93 -19.25 -3.37
CA ASP A 137 -3.02 -20.21 -3.49
C ASP A 137 -4.35 -19.45 -3.62
N PRO A 138 -4.96 -19.40 -4.82
CA PRO A 138 -6.21 -18.67 -5.03
C PRO A 138 -7.39 -19.24 -4.22
N GLU A 139 -7.34 -20.52 -3.81
CA GLU A 139 -8.38 -21.14 -2.99
C GLU A 139 -8.31 -20.71 -1.52
N LYS A 140 -7.29 -19.95 -1.13
CA LYS A 140 -7.11 -19.40 0.22
C LYS A 140 -7.25 -17.89 0.28
N VAL A 141 -7.68 -17.25 -0.79
CA VAL A 141 -7.84 -15.80 -0.83
C VAL A 141 -9.16 -15.41 -0.20
N ASP A 142 -9.09 -14.50 0.75
CA ASP A 142 -10.23 -13.74 1.24
C ASP A 142 -10.13 -12.30 0.72
N LEU A 143 -11.24 -11.72 0.28
CA LEU A 143 -11.29 -10.36 -0.27
C LEU A 143 -12.33 -9.52 0.44
N TYR A 144 -11.90 -8.32 0.84
CA TYR A 144 -12.75 -7.36 1.53
C TYR A 144 -12.66 -6.00 0.86
N PHE A 145 -13.79 -5.31 0.74
CA PHE A 145 -13.82 -3.87 0.53
C PHE A 145 -14.11 -3.18 1.85
N LYS A 146 -13.41 -2.07 2.09
CA LYS A 146 -13.57 -1.30 3.32
C LYS A 146 -13.47 0.20 3.03
N SER A 147 -14.33 0.97 3.67
CA SER A 147 -14.31 2.43 3.67
C SER A 147 -14.94 2.98 4.96
N SER A 148 -15.14 4.28 5.02
CA SER A 148 -15.89 4.91 6.12
C SER A 148 -17.35 4.44 6.21
N ALA A 149 -17.92 3.91 5.10
CA ALA A 149 -19.29 3.35 5.07
C ALA A 149 -19.38 1.91 5.63
N GLY A 150 -18.24 1.27 5.91
CA GLY A 150 -18.16 -0.06 6.50
C GLY A 150 -17.20 -1.01 5.80
N GLU A 151 -17.38 -2.29 6.08
CA GLU A 151 -16.57 -3.39 5.51
C GLU A 151 -17.50 -4.44 4.92
N LEU A 152 -17.10 -5.03 3.80
CA LEU A 152 -17.84 -6.07 3.10
C LEU A 152 -16.86 -7.14 2.60
N LYS A 153 -17.07 -8.39 3.04
CA LYS A 153 -16.35 -9.54 2.52
C LYS A 153 -17.01 -9.99 1.21
N ILE A 154 -16.23 -10.11 0.15
CA ILE A 154 -16.68 -10.46 -1.21
C ILE A 154 -16.25 -11.86 -1.59
N ILE A 155 -15.08 -12.31 -1.13
CA ILE A 155 -14.55 -13.65 -1.37
C ILE A 155 -14.15 -14.27 -0.05
N GLU A 156 -14.44 -15.55 0.08
CA GLU A 156 -13.98 -16.39 1.19
C GLU A 156 -13.40 -17.69 0.63
N ASN A 157 -12.15 -18.00 1.02
CA ASN A 157 -11.44 -19.20 0.56
C ASN A 157 -11.52 -19.36 -0.98
N GLY A 158 -11.27 -18.30 -1.73
CA GLY A 158 -11.29 -18.31 -3.19
C GLY A 158 -12.69 -18.34 -3.82
N VAL A 159 -13.76 -18.45 -3.02
CA VAL A 159 -15.14 -18.53 -3.51
C VAL A 159 -15.85 -17.18 -3.31
N ALA A 160 -16.48 -16.71 -4.38
CA ALA A 160 -17.31 -15.49 -4.29
C ALA A 160 -18.51 -15.72 -3.39
N LEU A 161 -18.75 -14.79 -2.49
CA LEU A 161 -19.92 -14.78 -1.62
C LEU A 161 -21.09 -14.09 -2.32
N ASP A 162 -22.31 -14.41 -1.88
CA ASP A 162 -23.47 -13.63 -2.19
C ASP A 162 -23.47 -12.37 -1.30
N TYR A 163 -23.45 -11.19 -1.91
CA TYR A 163 -23.36 -9.91 -1.20
C TYR A 163 -24.34 -8.89 -1.77
N SER A 164 -24.68 -7.87 -0.99
CA SER A 164 -25.54 -6.78 -1.46
C SER A 164 -24.75 -5.83 -2.38
N GLU A 165 -25.16 -5.72 -3.63
CA GLU A 165 -24.60 -4.75 -4.59
C GLU A 165 -24.80 -3.30 -4.11
N GLU A 166 -25.93 -3.01 -3.46
CA GLU A 166 -26.20 -1.68 -2.89
C GLU A 166 -25.15 -1.33 -1.83
N LYS A 167 -24.84 -2.29 -0.93
CA LYS A 167 -23.83 -2.11 0.12
C LYS A 167 -22.42 -1.99 -0.47
N ALA A 168 -22.11 -2.75 -1.48
CA ALA A 168 -20.86 -2.67 -2.20
C ALA A 168 -20.68 -1.28 -2.85
N THR A 169 -21.70 -0.80 -3.55
CA THR A 169 -21.70 0.53 -4.16
C THR A 169 -21.56 1.64 -3.11
N GLU A 170 -22.26 1.53 -1.97
CA GLU A 170 -22.13 2.48 -0.87
C GLU A 170 -20.67 2.57 -0.38
N ILE A 171 -20.03 1.42 -0.15
CA ILE A 171 -18.63 1.35 0.30
C ILE A 171 -17.67 1.93 -0.75
N LEU A 172 -17.86 1.57 -2.02
CA LEU A 172 -17.00 2.00 -3.13
C LEU A 172 -17.19 3.47 -3.51
N SER A 173 -18.29 4.10 -3.11
CA SER A 173 -18.54 5.52 -3.37
C SER A 173 -17.82 6.46 -2.39
N MET A 174 -17.14 5.92 -1.37
CA MET A 174 -16.38 6.73 -0.44
C MET A 174 -15.04 7.19 -1.02
N PRO A 175 -14.55 8.37 -0.64
CA PRO A 175 -13.30 8.92 -1.22
C PRO A 175 -12.03 8.18 -0.83
N CYS A 176 -12.09 7.28 0.16
CA CYS A 176 -10.97 6.43 0.56
C CYS A 176 -11.44 4.99 0.71
N LEU A 177 -10.80 4.10 -0.04
CA LEU A 177 -11.09 2.68 -0.10
C LEU A 177 -9.89 1.89 0.39
N LEU A 178 -10.11 1.01 1.36
CA LEU A 178 -9.12 0.06 1.84
C LEU A 178 -9.52 -1.35 1.39
N TYR A 179 -8.64 -2.02 0.67
CA TYR A 179 -8.77 -3.42 0.33
C TYR A 179 -7.88 -4.26 1.23
N THR A 180 -8.40 -5.35 1.78
CA THR A 180 -7.64 -6.27 2.63
C THR A 180 -7.83 -7.71 2.16
N SER A 181 -6.73 -8.41 1.89
CA SER A 181 -6.74 -9.85 1.63
C SER A 181 -5.96 -10.56 2.75
N PRO A 182 -6.60 -11.23 3.70
CA PRO A 182 -5.90 -12.13 4.61
C PRO A 182 -5.69 -13.48 3.94
N SER A 183 -4.47 -14.00 3.95
CA SER A 183 -4.22 -15.44 3.80
C SER A 183 -4.31 -16.11 5.18
N PRO A 184 -4.77 -17.36 5.30
CA PRO A 184 -5.04 -18.01 6.59
C PRO A 184 -3.80 -18.52 7.34
N ARG A 185 -2.64 -17.92 7.17
CA ARG A 185 -1.46 -18.17 8.00
C ARG A 185 -1.13 -16.96 8.84
N ASP A 186 -1.55 -17.09 10.08
CA ASP A 186 -1.04 -16.46 11.28
C ASP A 186 -1.31 -14.99 11.59
N SER A 187 -1.99 -14.89 12.66
CA SER A 187 -1.90 -13.94 13.78
C SER A 187 -0.47 -13.67 14.28
N THR A 188 0.41 -13.14 13.45
CA THR A 188 1.56 -12.38 13.88
C THR A 188 1.50 -11.03 13.22
N SER A 189 0.77 -10.13 13.88
CA SER A 189 0.89 -8.72 13.64
C SER A 189 2.34 -8.32 13.89
N SER A 190 3.09 -8.11 12.85
CA SER A 190 4.24 -7.24 12.89
C SER A 190 3.66 -5.82 12.82
N ARG A 191 3.54 -5.21 14.01
CA ARG A 191 3.36 -3.77 14.15
C ARG A 191 4.63 -3.06 13.74
#